data_bb61073c8fbb59d29e88b39c908d3d84
#
_entry.id   bb61073c8fbb59d29e88b39c908d3d84
#
_cell.length_a   1.000
_cell.length_b   1.000
_cell.length_c   1.000
_cell.angle_alpha   90.00
_cell.angle_beta   90.00
_cell.angle_gamma   90.00
#
_symmetry.space_group_name_H-M   'P 1'
#
loop_
_entity.id
_entity.type
_entity.pdbx_description
1 polymer ?
#
loop_
_entity_poly.entity_id
_entity_poly.type
_entity_poly.pdbx_seq_one_letter_code
_entity_poly.pdbx_strand_id
1 'polypeptide(L)'
;PNRIDLLFNLIYKKNALKEIPEEEWDSKIKEIDAQLMDTRQSEIFRFYYNRFEGKIAEDLQHEVSVAWDEVMELFRTLDDWFCSPSIYNYIGLLSQCGEDLCRLVLHFEYMPETSTRNDFEAYLKERISYHLRGAKVNTDNKQILNTYDKGRDTIYKLLLTLNIHLLNEQNQKLESESDVYKFPFDVLSAQNWDIEHIDSFHTNALKKDSEKREWIETSMDDRKDELTEKEVKLISQKLEDNALDDAINILKKNAQEVDADDE
;
A
#
# COMPACT_ATOMS: atom_id res chain seq x y z
N PRO A 1 -21.38 5.84 -1.08
CA PRO A 1 -21.35 6.79 -2.18
C PRO A 1 -21.74 6.10 -3.47
N ASN A 2 -22.63 6.69 -4.25
CA ASN A 2 -23.00 6.15 -5.54
C ASN A 2 -21.77 6.18 -6.44
N ARG A 3 -21.53 5.12 -7.24
CA ARG A 3 -20.37 5.06 -8.17
C ARG A 3 -20.34 6.24 -9.14
N ILE A 4 -21.49 6.77 -9.51
CA ILE A 4 -21.62 7.92 -10.40
C ILE A 4 -21.12 9.24 -9.77
N ASP A 5 -21.29 9.41 -8.45
CA ASP A 5 -20.78 10.59 -7.74
C ASP A 5 -19.25 10.67 -7.78
N LEU A 6 -18.57 9.51 -7.84
CA LEU A 6 -17.12 9.44 -8.00
C LEU A 6 -16.69 10.04 -9.35
N LEU A 7 -17.39 9.69 -10.44
CA LEU A 7 -17.08 10.18 -11.79
C LEU A 7 -17.21 11.70 -11.86
N PHE A 8 -18.33 12.24 -11.38
CA PHE A 8 -18.54 13.69 -11.35
C PHE A 8 -17.50 14.43 -10.51
N ASN A 9 -17.11 13.84 -9.39
CA ASN A 9 -16.07 14.38 -8.51
C ASN A 9 -14.70 14.43 -9.20
N LEU A 10 -14.32 13.33 -9.87
CA LEU A 10 -13.08 13.24 -10.62
C LEU A 10 -13.05 14.24 -11.79
N ILE A 11 -14.15 14.37 -12.53
CA ILE A 11 -14.26 15.35 -13.63
C ILE A 11 -14.12 16.77 -13.10
N TYR A 12 -14.80 17.10 -11.98
CA TYR A 12 -14.67 18.40 -11.34
C TYR A 12 -13.22 18.72 -10.95
N LYS A 13 -12.56 17.78 -10.22
CA LYS A 13 -11.15 17.91 -9.84
C LYS A 13 -10.24 18.03 -11.06
N LYS A 14 -10.45 17.19 -12.06
CA LYS A 14 -9.67 17.20 -13.31
C LYS A 14 -9.74 18.56 -14.00
N ASN A 15 -10.93 19.12 -14.13
CA ASN A 15 -11.09 20.44 -14.74
C ASN A 15 -10.40 21.55 -13.91
N ALA A 16 -10.43 21.46 -12.59
CA ALA A 16 -9.77 22.44 -11.72
C ALA A 16 -8.22 22.36 -11.79
N LEU A 17 -7.69 21.21 -12.22
CA LEU A 17 -6.25 20.96 -12.31
C LEU A 17 -5.67 21.10 -13.72
N LYS A 18 -6.52 21.25 -14.74
CA LYS A 18 -6.13 21.21 -16.16
C LYS A 18 -5.02 22.20 -16.54
N GLU A 19 -4.96 23.35 -15.90
CA GLU A 19 -3.96 24.40 -16.16
C GLU A 19 -2.90 24.49 -15.05
N ILE A 20 -2.91 23.57 -14.09
CA ILE A 20 -2.01 23.54 -12.96
C ILE A 20 -0.82 22.60 -13.30
N PRO A 21 0.45 23.04 -13.08
CA PRO A 21 1.60 22.16 -13.23
C PRO A 21 1.52 20.94 -12.33
N GLU A 22 2.06 19.80 -12.80
CA GLU A 22 1.97 18.52 -12.08
C GLU A 22 2.57 18.58 -10.66
N GLU A 23 3.61 19.38 -10.47
CA GLU A 23 4.28 19.58 -9.17
C GLU A 23 3.36 20.19 -8.12
N GLU A 24 2.33 20.91 -8.55
CA GLU A 24 1.36 21.59 -7.67
C GLU A 24 0.08 20.78 -7.44
N TRP A 25 -0.15 19.69 -8.17
CA TRP A 25 -1.38 18.90 -8.08
C TRP A 25 -1.70 18.44 -6.67
N ASP A 26 -0.72 17.89 -5.93
CA ASP A 26 -0.94 17.37 -4.58
C ASP A 26 -1.43 18.44 -3.61
N SER A 27 -0.92 19.67 -3.76
CA SER A 27 -1.35 20.81 -2.94
C SER A 27 -2.76 21.24 -3.32
N LYS A 28 -3.04 21.35 -4.62
CA LYS A 28 -4.33 21.80 -5.13
C LYS A 28 -5.44 20.78 -4.91
N ILE A 29 -5.17 19.49 -5.03
CA ILE A 29 -6.12 18.43 -4.71
C ILE A 29 -6.56 18.53 -3.24
N LYS A 30 -5.61 18.72 -2.31
CA LYS A 30 -5.94 18.89 -0.89
C LYS A 30 -6.81 20.11 -0.62
N GLU A 31 -6.54 21.22 -1.31
CA GLU A 31 -7.37 22.43 -1.21
C GLU A 31 -8.80 22.16 -1.71
N ILE A 32 -8.93 21.52 -2.87
CA ILE A 32 -10.24 21.15 -3.45
C ILE A 32 -10.99 20.20 -2.54
N ASP A 33 -10.33 19.17 -1.98
CA ASP A 33 -10.95 18.22 -1.06
C ASP A 33 -11.44 18.90 0.22
N ALA A 34 -10.68 19.84 0.78
CA ALA A 34 -11.10 20.61 1.94
C ALA A 34 -12.36 21.47 1.62
N GLN A 35 -12.42 22.08 0.44
CA GLN A 35 -13.60 22.83 -0.01
C GLN A 35 -14.81 21.91 -0.21
N LEU A 36 -14.59 20.73 -0.79
CA LEU A 36 -15.66 19.78 -1.06
C LEU A 36 -16.20 19.08 0.20
N MET A 37 -15.46 19.04 1.31
CA MET A 37 -15.97 18.48 2.57
C MET A 37 -17.25 19.18 3.04
N ASP A 38 -17.29 20.50 2.94
CA ASP A 38 -18.41 21.31 3.43
C ASP A 38 -19.50 21.55 2.35
N THR A 39 -19.13 21.57 1.07
CA THR A 39 -19.99 22.08 -0.01
C THR A 39 -20.13 21.15 -1.21
N ARG A 40 -19.69 19.90 -1.08
CA ARG A 40 -19.50 18.94 -2.18
C ARG A 40 -20.59 18.94 -3.25
N GLN A 41 -21.84 18.76 -2.85
CA GLN A 41 -22.94 18.64 -3.81
C GLN A 41 -23.23 19.97 -4.49
N SER A 42 -23.14 21.09 -3.77
CA SER A 42 -23.41 22.41 -4.33
C SER A 42 -22.34 22.87 -5.30
N GLU A 43 -21.06 22.60 -5.05
CA GLU A 43 -19.97 22.99 -5.93
C GLU A 43 -19.95 22.18 -7.24
N ILE A 44 -20.14 20.86 -7.17
CA ILE A 44 -20.23 20.01 -8.36
C ILE A 44 -21.47 20.39 -9.18
N PHE A 45 -22.61 20.61 -8.51
CA PHE A 45 -23.81 21.05 -9.20
C PHE A 45 -23.60 22.42 -9.88
N ARG A 46 -22.98 23.39 -9.18
CA ARG A 46 -22.67 24.71 -9.72
C ARG A 46 -21.74 24.64 -10.93
N PHE A 47 -20.75 23.75 -10.91
CA PHE A 47 -19.85 23.52 -12.03
C PHE A 47 -20.62 23.13 -13.30
N TYR A 48 -21.51 22.15 -13.21
CA TYR A 48 -22.33 21.75 -14.35
C TYR A 48 -23.41 22.78 -14.72
N TYR A 49 -24.00 23.40 -13.72
CA TYR A 49 -24.98 24.48 -13.96
C TYR A 49 -24.35 25.61 -14.79
N ASN A 50 -23.20 26.10 -14.38
CA ASN A 50 -22.50 27.19 -15.09
C ASN A 50 -22.07 26.77 -16.52
N ARG A 51 -21.78 25.50 -16.72
CA ARG A 51 -21.43 24.96 -18.03
C ARG A 51 -22.63 24.99 -19.01
N PHE A 52 -23.83 24.87 -18.50
CA PHE A 52 -25.05 24.76 -19.30
C PHE A 52 -25.90 26.06 -19.31
N GLU A 53 -25.69 26.96 -18.34
CA GLU A 53 -26.47 28.17 -18.19
C GLU A 53 -26.36 29.10 -19.42
N GLY A 54 -27.52 29.63 -19.86
CA GLY A 54 -27.58 30.59 -20.94
C GLY A 54 -27.39 30.04 -22.35
N LYS A 55 -27.23 28.73 -22.52
CA LYS A 55 -27.09 28.09 -23.83
C LYS A 55 -28.46 27.86 -24.48
N ILE A 56 -28.53 28.07 -25.79
CA ILE A 56 -29.73 27.78 -26.61
C ILE A 56 -29.81 26.29 -26.90
N ALA A 57 -30.99 25.81 -27.36
CA ALA A 57 -31.31 24.37 -27.46
C ALA A 57 -30.27 23.54 -28.19
N GLU A 58 -29.75 23.97 -29.33
CA GLU A 58 -28.73 23.21 -30.11
C GLU A 58 -27.38 23.21 -29.41
N ASP A 59 -26.93 24.34 -28.90
CA ASP A 59 -25.67 24.47 -28.15
C ASP A 59 -25.75 23.70 -26.83
N LEU A 60 -26.92 23.74 -26.17
CA LEU A 60 -27.12 22.98 -24.92
C LEU A 60 -27.04 21.48 -25.19
N GLN A 61 -27.68 21.00 -26.26
CA GLN A 61 -27.65 19.57 -26.63
C GLN A 61 -26.21 19.12 -26.93
N HIS A 62 -25.43 19.93 -27.62
CA HIS A 62 -24.03 19.65 -27.91
C HIS A 62 -23.21 19.57 -26.62
N GLU A 63 -23.32 20.58 -25.73
CA GLU A 63 -22.59 20.60 -24.46
C GLU A 63 -22.94 19.45 -23.52
N VAL A 64 -24.22 19.07 -23.48
CA VAL A 64 -24.65 17.90 -22.70
C VAL A 64 -24.04 16.63 -23.27
N SER A 65 -23.97 16.50 -24.62
CA SER A 65 -23.31 15.37 -25.26
C SER A 65 -21.82 15.32 -24.89
N VAL A 66 -21.12 16.44 -25.00
CA VAL A 66 -19.67 16.52 -24.64
C VAL A 66 -19.46 16.17 -23.18
N ALA A 67 -20.28 16.70 -22.28
CA ALA A 67 -20.18 16.38 -20.85
C ALA A 67 -20.45 14.88 -20.58
N TRP A 68 -21.36 14.28 -21.31
CA TRP A 68 -21.65 12.86 -21.19
C TRP A 68 -20.51 11.98 -21.75
N ASP A 69 -19.93 12.41 -22.86
CA ASP A 69 -18.76 11.72 -23.44
C ASP A 69 -17.56 11.73 -22.48
N GLU A 70 -17.32 12.86 -21.78
CA GLU A 70 -16.29 12.92 -20.71
C GLU A 70 -16.56 11.90 -19.58
N VAL A 71 -17.83 11.78 -19.16
CA VAL A 71 -18.21 10.79 -18.14
C VAL A 71 -17.97 9.37 -18.63
N MET A 72 -18.35 9.08 -19.88
CA MET A 72 -18.19 7.76 -20.46
C MET A 72 -16.73 7.38 -20.72
N GLU A 73 -15.91 8.34 -21.13
CA GLU A 73 -14.46 8.13 -21.30
C GLU A 73 -13.79 7.81 -19.96
N LEU A 74 -14.06 8.63 -18.94
CA LEU A 74 -13.54 8.35 -17.60
C LEU A 74 -14.01 7.00 -17.06
N PHE A 75 -15.31 6.68 -17.26
CA PHE A 75 -15.83 5.39 -16.84
C PHE A 75 -15.09 4.22 -17.53
N ARG A 76 -14.88 4.30 -18.84
CA ARG A 76 -14.14 3.27 -19.59
C ARG A 76 -12.71 3.12 -19.09
N THR A 77 -12.02 4.24 -18.85
CA THR A 77 -10.65 4.21 -18.29
C THR A 77 -10.62 3.49 -16.95
N LEU A 78 -11.54 3.83 -16.04
CA LEU A 78 -11.60 3.18 -14.73
C LEU A 78 -12.02 1.70 -14.80
N ASP A 79 -12.89 1.35 -15.75
CA ASP A 79 -13.30 -0.03 -16.00
C ASP A 79 -12.14 -0.86 -16.56
N ASP A 80 -11.37 -0.33 -17.51
CA ASP A 80 -10.16 -0.95 -18.04
C ASP A 80 -9.12 -1.19 -16.92
N TRP A 81 -8.93 -0.21 -16.05
CA TRP A 81 -8.05 -0.37 -14.89
C TRP A 81 -8.56 -1.42 -13.92
N PHE A 82 -9.87 -1.42 -13.68
CA PHE A 82 -10.50 -2.44 -12.85
C PHE A 82 -10.35 -3.84 -13.46
N CYS A 83 -10.50 -3.97 -14.77
CA CYS A 83 -10.35 -5.26 -15.47
C CYS A 83 -8.89 -5.74 -15.53
N SER A 84 -7.91 -4.86 -15.29
CA SER A 84 -6.49 -5.19 -15.28
C SER A 84 -5.99 -5.50 -13.86
N PRO A 85 -5.69 -6.75 -13.50
CA PRO A 85 -5.32 -7.11 -12.14
C PRO A 85 -4.10 -6.37 -11.61
N SER A 86 -3.04 -6.21 -12.39
CA SER A 86 -1.82 -5.51 -11.97
C SER A 86 -2.08 -4.02 -11.72
N ILE A 87 -2.77 -3.35 -12.65
CA ILE A 87 -3.14 -1.93 -12.52
C ILE A 87 -4.09 -1.75 -11.33
N TYR A 88 -5.12 -2.59 -11.22
CA TYR A 88 -6.04 -2.58 -10.08
C TYR A 88 -5.30 -2.68 -8.74
N ASN A 89 -4.36 -3.62 -8.64
CA ASN A 89 -3.59 -3.86 -7.43
C ASN A 89 -2.70 -2.66 -7.08
N TYR A 90 -2.03 -2.04 -8.06
CA TYR A 90 -1.19 -0.86 -7.82
C TYR A 90 -2.01 0.38 -7.47
N ILE A 91 -3.13 0.64 -8.15
CA ILE A 91 -4.03 1.76 -7.84
C ILE A 91 -4.63 1.60 -6.44
N GLY A 92 -5.08 0.39 -6.08
CA GLY A 92 -5.60 0.10 -4.75
C GLY A 92 -4.55 0.33 -3.66
N LEU A 93 -3.30 -0.11 -3.88
CA LEU A 93 -2.18 0.16 -2.98
C LEU A 93 -1.92 1.67 -2.83
N LEU A 94 -1.87 2.40 -3.93
CA LEU A 94 -1.67 3.85 -3.93
C LEU A 94 -2.78 4.57 -3.16
N SER A 95 -4.03 4.16 -3.34
CA SER A 95 -5.17 4.67 -2.57
C SER A 95 -5.00 4.42 -1.07
N GLN A 96 -4.52 3.24 -0.66
CA GLN A 96 -4.19 2.95 0.75
C GLN A 96 -3.00 3.79 1.27
N CYS A 97 -2.11 4.21 0.39
CA CYS A 97 -1.02 5.14 0.71
C CYS A 97 -1.46 6.61 0.78
N GLY A 98 -2.71 6.92 0.42
CA GLY A 98 -3.26 8.27 0.41
C GLY A 98 -3.06 9.01 -0.91
N GLU A 99 -2.78 8.29 -2.01
CA GLU A 99 -2.75 8.88 -3.36
C GLU A 99 -4.17 9.20 -3.82
N ASP A 100 -4.35 10.35 -4.45
CA ASP A 100 -5.65 10.72 -5.02
C ASP A 100 -5.80 10.13 -6.42
N LEU A 101 -6.95 9.51 -6.68
CA LEU A 101 -7.25 8.87 -7.96
C LEU A 101 -7.25 9.89 -9.12
N CYS A 102 -7.61 11.16 -8.87
CA CYS A 102 -7.61 12.20 -9.89
C CYS A 102 -6.20 12.44 -10.45
N ARG A 103 -5.17 12.39 -9.60
CA ARG A 103 -3.77 12.49 -10.05
C ARG A 103 -3.42 11.40 -11.04
N LEU A 104 -3.82 10.16 -10.75
CA LEU A 104 -3.54 9.01 -11.62
C LEU A 104 -4.28 9.14 -12.96
N VAL A 105 -5.53 9.60 -12.94
CA VAL A 105 -6.33 9.86 -14.14
C VAL A 105 -5.68 10.95 -14.99
N LEU A 106 -5.31 12.08 -14.40
CA LEU A 106 -4.67 13.18 -15.12
C LEU A 106 -3.35 12.75 -15.75
N HIS A 107 -2.49 12.07 -14.97
CA HIS A 107 -1.22 11.58 -15.53
C HIS A 107 -1.46 10.67 -16.71
N PHE A 108 -2.39 9.72 -16.60
CA PHE A 108 -2.74 8.80 -17.68
C PHE A 108 -3.23 9.55 -18.95
N GLU A 109 -4.07 10.58 -18.79
CA GLU A 109 -4.55 11.39 -19.91
C GLU A 109 -3.46 12.24 -20.59
N TYR A 110 -2.46 12.68 -19.81
CA TYR A 110 -1.33 13.47 -20.34
C TYR A 110 -0.18 12.62 -20.87
N MET A 111 -0.25 11.30 -20.73
CA MET A 111 0.72 10.41 -21.33
C MET A 111 0.70 10.56 -22.86
N PRO A 112 1.87 10.51 -23.54
CA PRO A 112 1.92 10.49 -24.99
C PRO A 112 1.06 9.35 -25.58
N GLU A 113 0.44 9.57 -26.73
CA GLU A 113 -0.35 8.54 -27.44
C GLU A 113 0.45 7.27 -27.77
N THR A 114 1.79 7.37 -27.82
CA THR A 114 2.70 6.25 -28.02
C THR A 114 2.94 5.43 -26.76
N SER A 115 2.45 5.90 -25.60
CA SER A 115 2.66 5.22 -24.34
C SER A 115 1.89 3.91 -24.29
N THR A 116 2.50 2.95 -23.63
CA THR A 116 1.95 1.62 -23.44
C THR A 116 1.38 1.45 -22.03
N ARG A 117 0.66 0.36 -21.84
CA ARG A 117 0.23 -0.07 -20.51
C ARG A 117 1.41 -0.24 -19.54
N ASN A 118 2.54 -0.73 -20.03
CA ASN A 118 3.76 -0.89 -19.21
C ASN A 118 4.32 0.44 -18.73
N ASP A 119 4.22 1.50 -19.53
CA ASP A 119 4.65 2.84 -19.13
C ASP A 119 3.77 3.38 -18.00
N PHE A 120 2.47 3.15 -18.06
CA PHE A 120 1.58 3.50 -16.95
C PHE A 120 1.86 2.67 -15.69
N GLU A 121 2.09 1.36 -15.80
CA GLU A 121 2.51 0.54 -14.66
C GLU A 121 3.85 1.01 -14.06
N ALA A 122 4.80 1.44 -14.89
CA ALA A 122 6.06 2.00 -14.42
C ALA A 122 5.83 3.28 -13.60
N TYR A 123 4.96 4.16 -14.06
CA TYR A 123 4.55 5.35 -13.31
C TYR A 123 3.89 4.99 -11.97
N LEU A 124 2.97 4.03 -11.95
CA LEU A 124 2.34 3.59 -10.69
C LEU A 124 3.39 3.08 -9.69
N LYS A 125 4.38 2.31 -10.14
CA LYS A 125 5.51 1.84 -9.32
C LYS A 125 6.38 2.99 -8.81
N GLU A 126 6.61 4.01 -9.62
CA GLU A 126 7.32 5.22 -9.19
C GLU A 126 6.55 5.95 -8.08
N ARG A 127 5.22 6.08 -8.22
CA ARG A 127 4.37 6.68 -7.18
C ARG A 127 4.37 5.87 -5.88
N ILE A 128 4.34 4.56 -5.97
CA ILE A 128 4.50 3.68 -4.79
C ILE A 128 5.85 3.95 -4.12
N SER A 129 6.93 4.01 -4.88
CA SER A 129 8.26 4.33 -4.36
C SER A 129 8.31 5.70 -3.69
N TYR A 130 7.59 6.69 -4.23
CA TYR A 130 7.45 8.01 -3.63
C TYR A 130 6.80 7.93 -2.23
N HIS A 131 5.71 7.19 -2.07
CA HIS A 131 5.03 7.01 -0.79
C HIS A 131 5.86 6.21 0.23
N LEU A 132 6.80 5.39 -0.23
CA LEU A 132 7.71 4.61 0.61
C LEU A 132 9.01 5.34 0.97
N ARG A 133 9.23 6.59 0.51
CA ARG A 133 10.46 7.36 0.83
C ARG A 133 10.69 7.60 2.33
N GLY A 134 9.63 7.48 3.15
CA GLY A 134 9.74 7.51 4.61
C GLY A 134 10.33 6.23 5.22
N ALA A 135 10.47 5.16 4.43
CA ALA A 135 11.11 3.94 4.87
C ALA A 135 12.62 4.19 5.02
N LYS A 136 13.10 4.10 6.24
CA LYS A 136 14.52 4.19 6.54
C LYS A 136 15.11 2.80 6.35
N VAL A 137 15.87 2.63 5.28
CA VAL A 137 16.59 1.39 5.00
C VAL A 137 18.07 1.70 5.17
N ASN A 138 18.77 0.91 5.97
CA ASN A 138 20.23 0.92 5.98
C ASN A 138 20.68 0.29 4.66
N THR A 139 21.40 1.08 3.84
CA THR A 139 21.87 0.64 2.52
C THR A 139 22.97 -0.41 2.60
N ASP A 140 23.70 -0.44 3.72
CA ASP A 140 24.86 -1.32 3.88
C ASP A 140 24.43 -2.76 4.21
N ASN A 141 23.46 -2.91 5.12
CA ASN A 141 22.94 -4.23 5.52
C ASN A 141 21.47 -4.46 5.12
N LYS A 142 20.88 -3.58 4.30
CA LYS A 142 19.47 -3.65 3.83
C LYS A 142 18.44 -3.74 4.96
N GLN A 143 18.82 -3.37 6.18
CA GLN A 143 17.95 -3.45 7.34
C GLN A 143 16.95 -2.31 7.38
N ILE A 144 15.69 -2.60 7.66
CA ILE A 144 14.66 -1.60 7.87
C ILE A 144 14.82 -1.03 9.27
N LEU A 145 15.16 0.27 9.36
CA LEU A 145 15.39 0.97 10.62
C LEU A 145 14.11 1.55 11.26
N ASN A 146 12.95 1.35 10.63
CA ASN A 146 11.68 1.79 11.17
C ASN A 146 11.29 0.91 12.37
N THR A 147 11.11 1.52 13.53
CA THR A 147 10.57 0.82 14.70
C THR A 147 9.04 0.90 14.71
N TYR A 148 8.40 -0.12 15.25
CA TYR A 148 6.95 -0.21 15.33
C TYR A 148 6.31 1.03 15.98
N ASP A 149 6.90 1.55 17.04
CA ASP A 149 6.38 2.70 17.80
C ASP A 149 6.39 4.02 17.01
N LYS A 150 7.34 4.18 16.09
CA LYS A 150 7.56 5.44 15.35
C LYS A 150 7.34 5.32 13.84
N GLY A 151 7.19 4.12 13.35
CA GLY A 151 7.14 3.82 11.92
C GLY A 151 6.04 2.85 11.50
N ARG A 152 5.03 2.60 12.35
CA ARG A 152 3.95 1.63 12.09
C ARG A 152 3.27 1.84 10.72
N ASP A 153 2.95 3.08 10.38
CA ASP A 153 2.33 3.39 9.06
C ASP A 153 3.26 3.03 7.90
N THR A 154 4.55 3.32 8.03
CA THR A 154 5.55 2.97 7.01
C THR A 154 5.72 1.45 6.91
N ILE A 155 5.79 0.75 8.04
CA ILE A 155 5.89 -0.72 8.07
C ILE A 155 4.64 -1.33 7.44
N TYR A 156 3.47 -0.84 7.78
CA TYR A 156 2.20 -1.28 7.18
C TYR A 156 2.21 -1.14 5.66
N LYS A 157 2.60 0.03 5.14
CA LYS A 157 2.71 0.30 3.70
C LYS A 157 3.73 -0.62 3.01
N LEU A 158 4.88 -0.86 3.66
CA LEU A 158 5.89 -1.79 3.15
C LEU A 158 5.37 -3.22 3.06
N LEU A 159 4.73 -3.72 4.12
CA LEU A 159 4.16 -5.07 4.15
C LEU A 159 3.03 -5.22 3.12
N LEU A 160 2.15 -4.23 3.00
CA LEU A 160 1.10 -4.22 1.99
C LEU A 160 1.70 -4.22 0.57
N THR A 161 2.75 -3.41 0.34
CA THR A 161 3.46 -3.37 -0.94
C THR A 161 4.08 -4.73 -1.27
N LEU A 162 4.72 -5.38 -0.30
CA LEU A 162 5.30 -6.71 -0.47
C LEU A 162 4.22 -7.74 -0.85
N ASN A 163 3.11 -7.77 -0.13
CA ASN A 163 2.00 -8.67 -0.43
C ASN A 163 1.45 -8.48 -1.85
N ILE A 164 1.27 -7.23 -2.28
CA ILE A 164 0.78 -6.92 -3.62
C ILE A 164 1.82 -7.26 -4.69
N HIS A 165 3.10 -7.02 -4.42
CA HIS A 165 4.18 -7.41 -5.33
C HIS A 165 4.22 -8.92 -5.53
N LEU A 166 4.20 -9.70 -4.46
CA LEU A 166 4.16 -11.16 -4.52
C LEU A 166 2.91 -11.67 -5.26
N LEU A 167 1.75 -11.08 -5.01
CA LEU A 167 0.53 -11.42 -5.72
C LEU A 167 0.65 -11.17 -7.22
N ASN A 168 1.18 -10.01 -7.62
CA ASN A 168 1.38 -9.69 -9.03
C ASN A 168 2.43 -10.61 -9.68
N GLU A 169 3.51 -10.97 -8.99
CA GLU A 169 4.47 -11.97 -9.47
C GLU A 169 3.85 -13.36 -9.63
N GLN A 170 2.99 -13.77 -8.70
CA GLN A 170 2.26 -15.04 -8.82
C GLN A 170 1.32 -15.01 -10.02
N ASN A 171 0.57 -13.92 -10.19
CA ASN A 171 -0.32 -13.76 -11.35
C ASN A 171 0.42 -13.86 -12.69
N GLN A 172 1.65 -13.32 -12.79
CA GLN A 172 2.45 -13.42 -14.02
C GLN A 172 2.90 -14.84 -14.36
N LYS A 173 2.91 -15.75 -13.38
CA LYS A 173 3.30 -17.16 -13.57
C LYS A 173 2.11 -18.06 -13.91
N LEU A 174 0.88 -17.55 -13.87
CA LEU A 174 -0.31 -18.32 -14.15
C LEU A 174 -0.49 -18.47 -15.67
N GLU A 175 -0.83 -19.67 -16.11
CA GLU A 175 -1.05 -19.99 -17.54
C GLU A 175 -2.41 -19.53 -18.03
N SER A 176 -3.37 -19.28 -17.12
CA SER A 176 -4.75 -18.92 -17.44
C SER A 176 -5.13 -17.58 -16.83
N GLU A 177 -5.70 -16.68 -17.64
CA GLU A 177 -6.24 -15.41 -17.17
C GLU A 177 -7.42 -15.58 -16.19
N SER A 178 -8.09 -16.74 -16.20
CA SER A 178 -9.19 -17.03 -15.28
C SER A 178 -8.74 -17.21 -13.81
N ASP A 179 -7.48 -17.50 -13.60
CA ASP A 179 -6.91 -17.81 -12.27
C ASP A 179 -6.19 -16.61 -11.65
N VAL A 180 -6.25 -15.45 -12.30
CA VAL A 180 -5.58 -14.23 -11.84
C VAL A 180 -6.37 -13.58 -10.70
N TYR A 181 -5.67 -13.28 -9.62
CA TYR A 181 -6.26 -12.72 -8.40
C TYR A 181 -6.03 -11.22 -8.28
N LYS A 182 -7.08 -10.52 -7.85
CA LYS A 182 -7.04 -9.13 -7.40
C LYS A 182 -6.92 -9.09 -5.88
N PHE A 183 -6.17 -8.13 -5.38
CA PHE A 183 -6.07 -7.93 -3.93
C PHE A 183 -7.43 -7.45 -3.36
N PRO A 184 -7.93 -8.03 -2.26
CA PRO A 184 -9.26 -7.73 -1.74
C PRO A 184 -9.27 -6.44 -0.89
N PHE A 185 -9.14 -5.28 -1.53
CA PHE A 185 -9.13 -3.97 -0.84
C PHE A 185 -10.43 -3.64 -0.12
N ASP A 186 -11.56 -4.18 -0.57
CA ASP A 186 -12.85 -4.07 0.10
C ASP A 186 -12.83 -4.75 1.47
N VAL A 187 -12.24 -5.94 1.56
CA VAL A 187 -12.05 -6.68 2.81
C VAL A 187 -11.05 -5.95 3.70
N LEU A 188 -9.93 -5.48 3.14
CA LEU A 188 -8.93 -4.68 3.87
C LEU A 188 -9.55 -3.43 4.50
N SER A 189 -10.43 -2.73 3.75
CA SER A 189 -11.08 -1.51 4.23
C SER A 189 -12.21 -1.78 5.23
N ALA A 190 -12.86 -2.94 5.16
CA ALA A 190 -13.95 -3.33 6.07
C ALA A 190 -13.44 -3.94 7.38
N GLN A 191 -12.25 -4.47 7.40
CA GLN A 191 -11.61 -5.13 8.54
C GLN A 191 -10.43 -4.30 9.03
N ASN A 192 -10.27 -4.20 10.35
CA ASN A 192 -9.08 -3.60 10.93
C ASN A 192 -7.92 -4.60 10.87
N TRP A 193 -7.26 -4.64 9.73
CA TRP A 193 -6.04 -5.43 9.60
C TRP A 193 -4.92 -4.79 10.41
N ASP A 194 -4.24 -5.60 11.19
CA ASP A 194 -3.11 -5.20 12.00
C ASP A 194 -1.82 -5.90 11.55
N ILE A 195 -0.70 -5.38 12.02
CA ILE A 195 0.59 -6.01 11.81
C ILE A 195 0.75 -7.12 12.83
N GLU A 196 0.83 -8.37 12.37
CA GLU A 196 1.15 -9.50 13.21
C GLU A 196 2.67 -9.61 13.38
N HIS A 197 3.11 -9.84 14.59
CA HIS A 197 4.52 -10.06 14.89
C HIS A 197 4.78 -11.55 14.93
N ILE A 198 5.79 -12.00 14.19
CA ILE A 198 6.24 -13.39 14.21
C ILE A 198 6.81 -13.73 15.60
N ASP A 199 7.52 -12.76 16.21
CA ASP A 199 7.97 -12.87 17.59
C ASP A 199 7.35 -11.75 18.44
N SER A 200 6.99 -12.05 19.68
CA SER A 200 6.36 -11.09 20.59
C SER A 200 7.32 -9.95 20.89
N PHE A 201 7.01 -8.74 20.41
CA PHE A 201 7.78 -7.52 20.70
C PHE A 201 7.83 -7.21 22.22
N HIS A 202 6.75 -7.49 22.91
CA HIS A 202 6.73 -7.62 24.35
C HIS A 202 6.98 -9.10 24.66
N THR A 203 8.23 -9.43 24.92
CA THR A 203 8.48 -10.57 25.75
C THR A 203 7.69 -10.33 27.02
N ASN A 204 6.47 -10.87 27.09
CA ASN A 204 5.85 -11.12 28.39
C ASN A 204 6.95 -11.83 29.14
N ALA A 205 7.53 -11.16 30.14
CA ALA A 205 8.60 -11.77 30.91
C ALA A 205 8.06 -13.12 31.32
N LEU A 206 8.63 -14.19 30.76
CA LEU A 206 8.21 -15.56 31.03
C LEU A 206 8.31 -15.69 32.54
N LYS A 207 7.16 -15.61 33.23
CA LYS A 207 7.13 -15.48 34.69
C LYS A 207 7.22 -16.83 35.38
N LYS A 208 6.86 -17.89 34.63
CA LYS A 208 6.88 -19.24 35.17
C LYS A 208 8.05 -20.03 34.56
N ASP A 209 8.73 -20.79 35.37
CA ASP A 209 9.84 -21.62 34.92
C ASP A 209 9.42 -22.65 33.85
N SER A 210 8.16 -23.13 33.90
CA SER A 210 7.60 -23.99 32.88
C SER A 210 7.50 -23.32 31.50
N GLU A 211 7.05 -22.06 31.48
CA GLU A 211 6.96 -21.27 30.24
C GLU A 211 8.34 -20.96 29.66
N LYS A 212 9.31 -20.67 30.56
CA LYS A 212 10.71 -20.45 30.14
C LYS A 212 11.33 -21.69 29.51
N ARG A 213 11.11 -22.88 30.11
CA ARG A 213 11.60 -24.15 29.58
C ARG A 213 11.01 -24.46 28.23
N GLU A 214 9.68 -24.38 28.11
CA GLU A 214 8.98 -24.62 26.85
C GLU A 214 9.48 -23.66 25.76
N TRP A 215 9.68 -22.37 26.06
CA TRP A 215 10.23 -21.40 25.12
C TRP A 215 11.65 -21.74 24.68
N ILE A 216 12.53 -22.14 25.62
CA ILE A 216 13.92 -22.51 25.31
C ILE A 216 13.94 -23.77 24.41
N GLU A 217 13.16 -24.80 24.74
CA GLU A 217 13.10 -26.05 23.97
C GLU A 217 12.58 -25.80 22.55
N THR A 218 11.51 -25.01 22.41
CA THR A 218 10.96 -24.64 21.10
C THR A 218 11.97 -23.82 20.29
N SER A 219 12.61 -22.81 20.92
CA SER A 219 13.61 -21.97 20.24
C SER A 219 14.86 -22.76 19.82
N MET A 220 15.26 -23.78 20.56
CA MET A 220 16.35 -24.67 20.18
C MET A 220 15.97 -25.58 19.01
N ASP A 221 14.74 -26.04 18.94
CA ASP A 221 14.27 -26.90 17.84
C ASP A 221 14.09 -26.08 16.55
N ASP A 222 13.50 -24.90 16.64
CA ASP A 222 13.31 -23.97 15.51
C ASP A 222 14.65 -23.52 14.90
N ARG A 223 15.68 -23.38 15.73
CA ARG A 223 17.00 -22.88 15.32
C ARG A 223 18.09 -23.96 15.28
N LYS A 224 17.68 -25.20 15.14
CA LYS A 224 18.57 -26.39 15.17
C LYS A 224 19.70 -26.32 14.14
N ASP A 225 19.45 -25.75 12.98
CA ASP A 225 20.40 -25.63 11.88
C ASP A 225 21.32 -24.39 12.02
N GLU A 226 20.99 -23.46 12.90
CA GLU A 226 21.73 -22.21 13.13
C GLU A 226 22.67 -22.30 14.35
N LEU A 227 22.29 -23.10 15.36
CA LEU A 227 23.04 -23.24 16.60
C LEU A 227 24.25 -24.16 16.44
N THR A 228 25.40 -23.69 16.93
CA THR A 228 26.61 -24.51 16.99
C THR A 228 26.52 -25.60 18.07
N GLU A 229 27.25 -26.70 17.92
CA GLU A 229 27.31 -27.78 18.93
C GLU A 229 27.72 -27.27 20.33
N LYS A 230 28.55 -26.23 20.40
CA LYS A 230 28.98 -25.61 21.66
C LYS A 230 27.85 -24.89 22.34
N GLU A 231 27.04 -24.16 21.58
CA GLU A 231 25.89 -23.40 22.09
C GLU A 231 24.79 -24.35 22.56
N VAL A 232 24.48 -25.37 21.79
CA VAL A 232 23.53 -26.42 22.18
C VAL A 232 23.94 -27.05 23.52
N LYS A 233 25.22 -27.43 23.69
CA LYS A 233 25.74 -27.99 24.95
C LYS A 233 25.62 -26.98 26.09
N LEU A 234 25.96 -25.71 25.85
CA LEU A 234 25.91 -24.68 26.89
C LEU A 234 24.47 -24.40 27.34
N ILE A 235 23.54 -24.33 26.39
CA ILE A 235 22.11 -24.11 26.69
C ILE A 235 21.56 -25.32 27.46
N SER A 236 21.89 -26.56 27.03
CA SER A 236 21.46 -27.76 27.72
C SER A 236 21.98 -27.83 29.15
N GLN A 237 23.24 -27.45 29.36
CA GLN A 237 23.82 -27.38 30.72
C GLN A 237 23.09 -26.33 31.59
N LYS A 238 22.74 -25.15 31.01
CA LYS A 238 21.99 -24.12 31.73
C LYS A 238 20.57 -24.57 32.08
N LEU A 239 19.94 -25.41 31.21
CA LEU A 239 18.64 -26.02 31.49
C LEU A 239 18.73 -27.01 32.67
N GLU A 240 19.81 -27.84 32.75
CA GLU A 240 20.05 -28.77 33.85
C GLU A 240 20.32 -28.04 35.16
N ASP A 241 21.09 -26.93 35.12
CA ASP A 241 21.40 -26.09 36.27
C ASP A 241 20.22 -25.20 36.71
N ASN A 242 19.07 -25.28 36.05
CA ASN A 242 17.89 -24.41 36.21
C ASN A 242 18.19 -22.92 36.08
N ALA A 243 19.24 -22.56 35.34
CA ALA A 243 19.63 -21.19 35.03
C ALA A 243 18.91 -20.69 33.75
N LEU A 244 17.56 -20.67 33.78
CA LEU A 244 16.72 -20.44 32.60
C LEU A 244 16.91 -19.09 31.95
N ASP A 245 17.10 -18.03 32.76
CA ASP A 245 17.32 -16.68 32.23
C ASP A 245 18.68 -16.57 31.51
N ASP A 246 19.71 -17.32 31.95
CA ASP A 246 20.98 -17.39 31.24
C ASP A 246 20.83 -18.10 29.89
N ALA A 247 20.09 -19.20 29.85
CA ALA A 247 19.79 -19.93 28.61
C ALA A 247 19.04 -19.05 27.62
N ILE A 248 18.03 -18.31 28.08
CA ILE A 248 17.26 -17.33 27.25
C ILE A 248 18.21 -16.24 26.71
N ASN A 249 19.11 -15.71 27.53
CA ASN A 249 20.04 -14.67 27.11
C ASN A 249 21.02 -15.18 26.04
N ILE A 250 21.47 -16.42 26.11
CA ILE A 250 22.33 -17.03 25.10
C ILE A 250 21.57 -17.12 23.77
N LEU A 251 20.32 -17.64 23.78
CA LEU A 251 19.48 -17.73 22.58
C LEU A 251 19.18 -16.35 21.98
N LYS A 252 18.92 -15.32 22.80
CA LYS A 252 18.67 -13.97 22.32
C LYS A 252 19.91 -13.29 21.74
N LYS A 253 21.09 -13.51 22.33
CA LYS A 253 22.34 -12.93 21.84
C LYS A 253 22.72 -13.48 20.47
N ASN A 254 22.56 -14.78 20.29
CA ASN A 254 22.84 -15.41 19.01
C ASN A 254 21.85 -15.02 17.89
N ALA A 255 20.62 -14.65 18.26
CA ALA A 255 19.68 -14.08 17.30
C ALA A 255 20.12 -12.70 16.78
N GLN A 256 20.91 -11.94 17.59
CA GLN A 256 21.45 -10.64 17.19
C GLN A 256 22.81 -10.76 16.43
N GLU A 257 23.54 -11.84 16.64
CA GLU A 257 24.86 -12.07 15.99
C GLU A 257 24.71 -12.73 14.60
N VAL A 258 23.68 -13.55 14.37
CA VAL A 258 23.38 -14.11 13.04
C VAL A 258 22.97 -13.01 12.04
N ASP A 259 22.32 -11.95 12.53
CA ASP A 259 22.01 -10.76 11.71
C ASP A 259 23.26 -9.91 11.39
N ALA A 260 24.40 -10.16 12.06
CA ALA A 260 25.64 -9.40 11.89
C ALA A 260 26.73 -10.11 11.08
N ASP A 261 26.62 -11.44 10.87
CA ASP A 261 27.64 -12.25 10.15
C ASP A 261 27.26 -12.56 8.69
N ASP A 262 26.10 -12.14 8.22
CA ASP A 262 25.69 -12.15 6.80
C ASP A 262 26.08 -10.85 6.06
N GLU A 263 27.15 -10.16 6.52
CA GLU A 263 27.80 -9.04 5.84
C GLU A 263 28.82 -9.48 4.78
#